data_db3ae028fbaa76479ca9fde94696d84f
#
_entry.id   db3ae028fbaa76479ca9fde94696d84f
#
_cell.length_a   1.000
_cell.length_b   1.000
_cell.length_c   1.000
_cell.angle_alpha   90.00
_cell.angle_beta   90.00
_cell.angle_gamma   90.00
#
_symmetry.space_group_name_H-M   'P 1'
#
loop_
_entity.id
_entity.type
_entity.pdbx_description
1 polymer ?
#
loop_
_entity_poly.entity_id
_entity_poly.type
_entity_poly.pdbx_seq_one_letter_code
_entity_poly.pdbx_strand_id
1 'polypeptide(L)'
;MSPESVARRGRRPGDLRVVVRRPTKLPRTLGAPALFAASYGNVGSSIYYALGVTAAFALGLTPLALLLAGAIFVTTALNYAEGTAAIPHAGGSSSFARRAFNDPIGFLVGWVQLLNYMATVSISSYFAISYLGVFGKYVPLFNELRTNETLHVGATVVMIAFLIVINIVGIQESSALNLALALTDLVTQFALVILGIFFLLNIGVVISNIHWGVAPNWGSFLASISIAMVTYTGIETISNLSEEAKNPGRSVPRATYAVIVAVLFVAAFLPTIGLSVFPVHLDHGMYITDLATQYKADPVAGIVLGFNRVSATLAFWAGIWVGILAFTILLIATNAGLIGISRLSYSLAGAEMLPRRFASLHPKYKTPYFSIIVFGVLSAMLVAAGLLIHAKVIDLMSAVYSLAATFAFCSAHLSVMRL
;
A
#
# COMPACT_ATOMS: atom_id res chain seq x y z
N MET A 1 46.05 50.30 1.78
CA MET A 1 45.90 50.24 3.24
C MET A 1 45.03 49.08 3.56
N SER A 2 45.56 48.00 4.06
CA SER A 2 44.93 46.77 4.45
C SER A 2 44.23 46.88 5.80
N PRO A 3 43.06 46.21 6.01
CA PRO A 3 42.51 46.07 7.35
C PRO A 3 42.76 44.65 7.86
N GLU A 4 43.95 44.40 8.33
CA GLU A 4 44.28 43.32 9.27
C GLU A 4 44.45 43.93 10.65
N SER A 5 43.44 43.83 11.50
CA SER A 5 43.57 43.79 12.95
C SER A 5 42.23 43.62 13.64
N VAL A 6 41.67 42.40 13.70
CA VAL A 6 40.64 42.08 14.70
C VAL A 6 41.09 40.85 15.47
N ALA A 7 41.64 41.18 16.61
CA ALA A 7 41.67 40.45 17.89
C ALA A 7 41.50 38.91 17.91
N ARG A 8 42.62 38.20 18.10
CA ARG A 8 42.66 36.88 18.77
C ARG A 8 42.14 37.01 20.20
N ARG A 9 40.84 36.76 20.43
CA ARG A 9 40.34 36.45 21.78
C ARG A 9 40.60 34.97 22.06
N GLY A 10 41.30 34.72 23.18
CA GLY A 10 41.75 33.43 23.63
C GLY A 10 40.62 32.37 23.72
N ARG A 11 40.93 31.19 23.19
CA ARG A 11 40.11 29.98 23.39
C ARG A 11 40.27 29.55 24.86
N ARG A 12 39.17 29.48 25.58
CA ARG A 12 39.12 28.78 26.88
C ARG A 12 39.15 27.27 26.62
N PRO A 13 39.98 26.48 27.33
CA PRO A 13 39.95 25.01 27.26
C PRO A 13 38.65 24.56 27.96
N GLY A 14 37.67 24.06 27.18
CA GLY A 14 36.41 23.54 27.73
C GLY A 14 35.18 23.72 26.83
N ASP A 15 35.23 24.55 25.79
CA ASP A 15 34.14 24.68 24.84
C ASP A 15 34.10 23.50 23.84
N LEU A 16 33.58 22.35 24.31
CA LEU A 16 33.11 21.29 23.45
C LEU A 16 31.88 21.83 22.70
N ARG A 17 32.09 22.53 21.59
CA ARG A 17 31.02 22.74 20.65
C ARG A 17 30.59 21.35 20.18
N VAL A 18 29.49 20.86 20.73
CA VAL A 18 28.73 19.79 20.11
C VAL A 18 28.38 20.29 18.71
N VAL A 19 29.15 19.84 17.74
CA VAL A 19 28.82 20.04 16.32
C VAL A 19 27.57 19.19 16.09
N VAL A 20 26.41 19.78 16.37
CA VAL A 20 25.14 19.23 15.89
C VAL A 20 25.26 19.30 14.38
N ARG A 21 25.72 18.22 13.76
CA ARG A 21 25.62 18.04 12.31
C ARG A 21 24.14 18.13 12.00
N ARG A 22 23.71 19.26 11.43
CA ARG A 22 22.37 19.37 10.85
C ARG A 22 22.22 18.21 9.89
N PRO A 23 21.14 17.41 10.00
CA PRO A 23 20.93 16.34 9.05
C PRO A 23 20.98 16.94 7.65
N THR A 24 21.75 16.34 6.77
CA THR A 24 21.86 16.73 5.36
C THR A 24 20.47 16.63 4.76
N LYS A 25 19.89 17.77 4.37
CA LYS A 25 18.57 17.81 3.72
C LYS A 25 18.63 16.96 2.47
N LEU A 26 17.64 16.10 2.28
CA LEU A 26 17.50 15.29 1.05
C LEU A 26 17.37 16.21 -0.17
N PRO A 27 17.98 15.88 -1.32
CA PRO A 27 17.89 16.70 -2.53
C PRO A 27 16.46 16.71 -3.06
N ARG A 28 15.91 17.88 -3.35
CA ARG A 28 14.57 18.06 -3.89
C ARG A 28 14.54 17.77 -5.40
N THR A 29 14.33 16.52 -5.76
CA THR A 29 14.37 16.04 -7.15
C THR A 29 13.03 15.63 -7.72
N LEU A 30 12.02 15.32 -6.85
CA LEU A 30 10.76 14.74 -7.26
C LEU A 30 9.75 15.79 -7.72
N GLY A 31 9.28 15.68 -8.97
CA GLY A 31 8.14 16.44 -9.50
C GLY A 31 6.80 15.73 -9.25
N ALA A 32 5.68 16.35 -9.63
CA ALA A 32 4.35 15.76 -9.48
C ALA A 32 4.19 14.39 -10.17
N PRO A 33 4.75 14.11 -11.37
CA PRO A 33 4.67 12.77 -11.97
C PRO A 33 5.38 11.69 -11.15
N ALA A 34 6.55 11.99 -10.58
CA ALA A 34 7.28 11.03 -9.75
C ALA A 34 6.55 10.75 -8.41
N LEU A 35 5.98 11.78 -7.79
CA LEU A 35 5.14 11.63 -6.60
C LEU A 35 3.87 10.83 -6.91
N PHE A 36 3.23 11.09 -8.05
CA PHE A 36 2.09 10.31 -8.54
C PHE A 36 2.47 8.84 -8.67
N ALA A 37 3.56 8.53 -9.38
CA ALA A 37 3.99 7.17 -9.62
C ALA A 37 4.27 6.39 -8.34
N ALA A 38 4.99 7.01 -7.39
CA ALA A 38 5.31 6.38 -6.11
C ALA A 38 4.05 6.13 -5.27
N SER A 39 3.11 7.08 -5.24
CA SER A 39 1.87 6.92 -4.50
C SER A 39 0.88 5.99 -5.21
N TYR A 40 0.68 6.15 -6.52
CA TYR A 40 -0.20 5.29 -7.30
C TYR A 40 0.30 3.84 -7.30
N GLY A 41 1.60 3.61 -7.44
CA GLY A 41 2.17 2.26 -7.37
C GLY A 41 1.86 1.55 -6.05
N ASN A 42 1.75 2.28 -4.95
CA ASN A 42 1.35 1.74 -3.66
C ASN A 42 -0.18 1.63 -3.51
N VAL A 43 -0.95 2.69 -3.84
CA VAL A 43 -2.42 2.66 -3.74
C VAL A 43 -3.04 1.78 -4.83
N GLY A 44 -2.63 1.94 -6.10
CA GLY A 44 -3.20 1.22 -7.24
C GLY A 44 -2.97 -0.29 -7.19
N SER A 45 -1.84 -0.73 -6.62
CA SER A 45 -1.58 -2.15 -6.43
C SER A 45 -2.54 -2.82 -5.44
N SER A 46 -3.17 -2.05 -4.56
CA SER A 46 -4.06 -2.60 -3.52
C SER A 46 -5.33 -3.23 -4.09
N ILE A 47 -5.79 -2.83 -5.27
CA ILE A 47 -6.98 -3.43 -5.91
C ILE A 47 -6.77 -4.92 -6.25
N TYR A 48 -5.52 -5.33 -6.53
CA TYR A 48 -5.18 -6.71 -6.87
C TYR A 48 -5.46 -7.71 -5.75
N TYR A 49 -5.59 -7.27 -4.50
CA TYR A 49 -5.92 -8.14 -3.37
C TYR A 49 -7.16 -7.68 -2.60
N ALA A 50 -7.36 -6.38 -2.42
CA ALA A 50 -8.43 -5.86 -1.59
C ALA A 50 -9.82 -6.16 -2.18
N LEU A 51 -9.94 -6.30 -3.50
CA LEU A 51 -11.19 -6.66 -4.16
C LEU A 51 -11.71 -8.03 -3.69
N GLY A 52 -10.89 -9.08 -3.69
CA GLY A 52 -11.30 -10.42 -3.27
C GLY A 52 -11.64 -10.47 -1.78
N VAL A 53 -10.84 -9.78 -0.95
CA VAL A 53 -11.10 -9.71 0.50
C VAL A 53 -12.38 -8.94 0.79
N THR A 54 -12.61 -7.79 0.14
CA THR A 54 -13.84 -7.01 0.30
C THR A 54 -15.07 -7.80 -0.16
N ALA A 55 -14.96 -8.53 -1.29
CA ALA A 55 -16.04 -9.35 -1.80
C ALA A 55 -16.46 -10.46 -0.83
N ALA A 56 -15.55 -10.98 -0.02
CA ALA A 56 -15.86 -11.98 1.00
C ALA A 56 -16.80 -11.47 2.10
N PHE A 57 -16.82 -10.17 2.36
CA PHE A 57 -17.69 -9.55 3.38
C PHE A 57 -18.87 -8.80 2.76
N ALA A 58 -18.66 -8.16 1.59
CA ALA A 58 -19.66 -7.31 0.95
C ALA A 58 -20.54 -8.06 -0.07
N LEU A 59 -20.10 -9.22 -0.58
CA LEU A 59 -20.80 -10.00 -1.61
C LEU A 59 -21.29 -9.09 -2.76
N GLY A 60 -22.58 -9.10 -3.07
CA GLY A 60 -23.18 -8.27 -4.12
C GLY A 60 -23.09 -6.76 -3.88
N LEU A 61 -22.81 -6.32 -2.65
CA LEU A 61 -22.61 -4.91 -2.30
C LEU A 61 -21.14 -4.46 -2.36
N THR A 62 -20.23 -5.29 -2.90
CA THR A 62 -18.79 -4.97 -3.02
C THR A 62 -18.52 -3.63 -3.72
N PRO A 63 -19.17 -3.27 -4.86
CA PRO A 63 -18.96 -1.96 -5.47
C PRO A 63 -19.38 -0.81 -4.55
N LEU A 64 -20.48 -0.96 -3.83
CA LEU A 64 -20.96 0.06 -2.90
C LEU A 64 -20.02 0.23 -1.69
N ALA A 65 -19.53 -0.88 -1.13
CA ALA A 65 -18.55 -0.83 -0.04
C ALA A 65 -17.27 -0.11 -0.43
N LEU A 66 -16.75 -0.40 -1.64
CA LEU A 66 -15.58 0.28 -2.20
C LEU A 66 -15.83 1.75 -2.49
N LEU A 67 -17.00 2.12 -3.02
CA LEU A 67 -17.35 3.54 -3.24
C LEU A 67 -17.48 4.32 -1.93
N LEU A 68 -18.10 3.74 -0.90
CA LEU A 68 -18.19 4.39 0.43
C LEU A 68 -16.81 4.56 1.08
N ALA A 69 -15.97 3.52 1.02
CA ALA A 69 -14.58 3.64 1.45
C ALA A 69 -13.80 4.67 0.60
N GLY A 70 -14.09 4.74 -0.71
CA GLY A 70 -13.53 5.73 -1.62
C GLY A 70 -13.91 7.17 -1.25
N ALA A 71 -15.13 7.42 -0.79
CA ALA A 71 -15.55 8.74 -0.30
C ALA A 71 -14.74 9.16 0.94
N ILE A 72 -14.50 8.23 1.86
CA ILE A 72 -13.63 8.45 3.03
C ILE A 72 -12.18 8.70 2.56
N PHE A 73 -11.70 7.93 1.58
CA PHE A 73 -10.37 8.09 1.00
C PHE A 73 -10.16 9.47 0.40
N VAL A 74 -11.14 10.03 -0.34
CA VAL A 74 -11.02 11.39 -0.90
C VAL A 74 -10.70 12.40 0.19
N THR A 75 -11.47 12.41 1.28
CA THR A 75 -11.24 13.33 2.39
C THR A 75 -9.87 13.09 3.05
N THR A 76 -9.48 11.83 3.20
CA THR A 76 -8.17 11.45 3.74
C THR A 76 -7.03 11.95 2.85
N ALA A 77 -7.11 11.70 1.55
CA ALA A 77 -6.09 12.12 0.60
C ALA A 77 -5.91 13.64 0.54
N LEU A 78 -7.03 14.39 0.61
CA LEU A 78 -6.99 15.85 0.68
C LEU A 78 -6.35 16.35 1.98
N ASN A 79 -6.65 15.73 3.12
CA ASN A 79 -6.00 16.06 4.39
C ASN A 79 -4.50 15.76 4.36
N TYR A 80 -4.09 14.64 3.78
CA TYR A 80 -2.66 14.36 3.58
C TYR A 80 -1.99 15.38 2.66
N ALA A 81 -2.67 15.82 1.60
CA ALA A 81 -2.13 16.84 0.70
C ALA A 81 -1.95 18.18 1.42
N GLU A 82 -2.94 18.62 2.21
CA GLU A 82 -2.89 19.85 3.00
C GLU A 82 -1.83 19.77 4.09
N GLY A 83 -1.87 18.74 4.94
CA GLY A 83 -0.92 18.55 6.02
C GLY A 83 0.52 18.43 5.51
N THR A 84 0.74 17.76 4.37
CA THR A 84 2.06 17.63 3.74
C THR A 84 2.55 18.95 3.14
N ALA A 85 1.65 19.76 2.56
CA ALA A 85 2.01 21.07 2.05
C ALA A 85 2.39 22.03 3.19
N ALA A 86 1.70 21.94 4.32
CA ALA A 86 1.95 22.76 5.51
C ALA A 86 3.20 22.29 6.30
N ILE A 87 3.41 20.99 6.38
CA ILE A 87 4.50 20.37 7.15
C ILE A 87 5.27 19.40 6.24
N PRO A 88 6.16 19.87 5.36
CA PRO A 88 6.89 19.04 4.40
C PRO A 88 8.07 18.32 5.06
N HIS A 89 7.78 17.52 6.09
CA HIS A 89 8.75 16.66 6.80
C HIS A 89 8.38 15.19 6.63
N ALA A 90 9.38 14.34 6.47
CA ALA A 90 9.20 12.90 6.49
C ALA A 90 8.60 12.46 7.84
N GLY A 91 7.62 11.54 7.79
CA GLY A 91 6.90 11.07 8.99
C GLY A 91 5.38 11.15 8.87
N GLY A 92 4.86 11.82 7.84
CA GLY A 92 3.44 11.84 7.50
C GLY A 92 2.53 12.20 8.68
N SER A 93 1.49 11.36 8.91
CA SER A 93 0.52 11.53 9.99
C SER A 93 1.14 11.65 11.38
N SER A 94 2.27 10.97 11.66
CA SER A 94 3.00 11.11 12.93
C SER A 94 3.52 12.53 13.14
N SER A 95 4.10 13.14 12.10
CA SER A 95 4.58 14.52 12.15
C SER A 95 3.43 15.52 12.33
N PHE A 96 2.28 15.27 11.68
CA PHE A 96 1.08 16.09 11.85
C PHE A 96 0.55 15.99 13.28
N ALA A 97 0.40 14.77 13.80
CA ALA A 97 -0.10 14.51 15.16
C ALA A 97 0.80 15.10 16.24
N ARG A 98 2.13 15.00 16.06
CA ARG A 98 3.10 15.60 16.95
C ARG A 98 2.94 17.10 17.04
N ARG A 99 2.76 17.77 15.91
CA ARG A 99 2.62 19.22 15.84
C ARG A 99 1.24 19.69 16.30
N ALA A 100 0.19 18.93 15.99
CA ALA A 100 -1.18 19.27 16.37
C ALA A 100 -1.46 19.04 17.86
N PHE A 101 -0.86 18.01 18.46
CA PHE A 101 -1.14 17.59 19.83
C PHE A 101 0.12 17.65 20.71
N ASN A 102 0.89 16.54 20.73
CA ASN A 102 2.12 16.41 21.53
C ASN A 102 2.94 15.19 21.07
N ASP A 103 4.12 14.99 21.68
CA ASP A 103 5.03 13.90 21.37
C ASP A 103 4.43 12.51 21.65
N PRO A 104 3.74 12.20 22.77
CA PRO A 104 3.10 10.91 22.99
C PRO A 104 2.08 10.52 21.93
N ILE A 105 1.22 11.45 21.50
CA ILE A 105 0.24 11.20 20.44
C ILE A 105 0.97 11.00 19.10
N GLY A 106 1.97 11.82 18.79
CA GLY A 106 2.83 11.65 17.63
C GLY A 106 3.52 10.29 17.58
N PHE A 107 3.98 9.79 18.74
CA PHE A 107 4.55 8.45 18.88
C PHE A 107 3.52 7.36 18.59
N LEU A 108 2.33 7.44 19.20
CA LEU A 108 1.25 6.46 18.99
C LEU A 108 0.88 6.37 17.50
N VAL A 109 0.66 7.52 16.86
CA VAL A 109 0.34 7.58 15.43
C VAL A 109 1.49 7.03 14.57
N GLY A 110 2.75 7.34 14.92
CA GLY A 110 3.93 6.78 14.27
C GLY A 110 4.02 5.27 14.39
N TRP A 111 3.71 4.72 15.58
CA TRP A 111 3.69 3.28 15.81
C TRP A 111 2.61 2.58 14.97
N VAL A 112 1.40 3.14 14.93
CA VAL A 112 0.32 2.60 14.09
C VAL A 112 0.69 2.68 12.61
N GLN A 113 1.35 3.75 12.17
CA GLN A 113 1.83 3.87 10.80
C GLN A 113 2.93 2.85 10.47
N LEU A 114 3.82 2.50 11.43
CA LEU A 114 4.76 1.39 11.27
C LEU A 114 4.03 0.06 11.11
N LEU A 115 2.99 -0.18 11.90
CA LEU A 115 2.14 -1.37 11.77
C LEU A 115 1.44 -1.42 10.40
N ASN A 116 0.95 -0.27 9.90
CA ASN A 116 0.37 -0.15 8.57
C ASN A 116 1.38 -0.57 7.48
N TYR A 117 2.63 -0.09 7.55
CA TYR A 117 3.68 -0.50 6.60
C TYR A 117 4.07 -1.98 6.74
N MET A 118 4.14 -2.52 7.97
CA MET A 118 4.37 -3.95 8.15
C MET A 118 3.28 -4.79 7.51
N ALA A 119 2.02 -4.40 7.68
CA ALA A 119 0.88 -5.04 7.03
C ALA A 119 0.96 -4.91 5.49
N THR A 120 1.36 -3.74 4.96
CA THR A 120 1.60 -3.56 3.51
C THR A 120 2.65 -4.54 3.00
N VAL A 121 3.80 -4.66 3.67
CA VAL A 121 4.85 -5.61 3.30
C VAL A 121 4.32 -7.04 3.31
N SER A 122 3.62 -7.43 4.35
CA SER A 122 3.07 -8.78 4.51
C SER A 122 2.05 -9.12 3.44
N ILE A 123 1.05 -8.26 3.26
CA ILE A 123 -0.07 -8.53 2.36
C ILE A 123 0.35 -8.45 0.89
N SER A 124 1.12 -7.43 0.51
CA SER A 124 1.57 -7.28 -0.88
C SER A 124 2.49 -8.41 -1.31
N SER A 125 3.40 -8.88 -0.44
CA SER A 125 4.26 -10.02 -0.74
C SER A 125 3.49 -11.33 -0.86
N TYR A 126 2.51 -11.56 0.02
CA TYR A 126 1.66 -12.76 -0.05
C TYR A 126 0.88 -12.81 -1.37
N PHE A 127 0.22 -11.72 -1.74
CA PHE A 127 -0.55 -11.66 -2.97
C PHE A 127 0.33 -11.63 -4.23
N ALA A 128 1.55 -11.09 -4.19
CA ALA A 128 2.49 -11.20 -5.30
C ALA A 128 2.77 -12.68 -5.64
N ILE A 129 3.02 -13.50 -4.63
CA ILE A 129 3.20 -14.96 -4.82
C ILE A 129 1.92 -15.60 -5.36
N SER A 130 0.72 -15.17 -4.92
CA SER A 130 -0.56 -15.70 -5.42
C SER A 130 -0.72 -15.54 -6.92
N TYR A 131 -0.32 -14.37 -7.47
CA TYR A 131 -0.40 -14.12 -8.91
C TYR A 131 0.53 -14.97 -9.77
N LEU A 132 1.57 -15.57 -9.19
CA LEU A 132 2.38 -16.59 -9.89
C LEU A 132 1.56 -17.84 -10.20
N GLY A 133 0.48 -18.09 -9.46
CA GLY A 133 -0.46 -19.19 -9.72
C GLY A 133 -1.10 -19.16 -11.12
N VAL A 134 -1.16 -17.99 -11.78
CA VAL A 134 -1.60 -17.87 -13.18
C VAL A 134 -0.74 -18.74 -14.12
N PHE A 135 0.54 -18.90 -13.79
CA PHE A 135 1.51 -19.70 -14.54
C PHE A 135 1.54 -21.17 -14.12
N GLY A 136 0.68 -21.62 -13.20
CA GLY A 136 0.67 -22.98 -12.66
C GLY A 136 0.49 -24.08 -13.70
N LYS A 137 -0.13 -23.78 -14.84
CA LYS A 137 -0.24 -24.71 -15.99
C LYS A 137 1.12 -25.01 -16.66
N TYR A 138 2.09 -24.10 -16.55
CA TYR A 138 3.40 -24.20 -17.21
C TYR A 138 4.50 -24.59 -16.24
N VAL A 139 4.39 -24.20 -14.98
CA VAL A 139 5.37 -24.46 -13.94
C VAL A 139 4.67 -25.12 -12.76
N PRO A 140 4.85 -26.45 -12.55
CA PRO A 140 4.17 -27.20 -11.49
C PRO A 140 4.32 -26.57 -10.10
N LEU A 141 5.50 -26.01 -9.80
CA LEU A 141 5.76 -25.31 -8.54
C LEU A 141 4.74 -24.19 -8.27
N PHE A 142 4.34 -23.41 -9.28
CA PHE A 142 3.38 -22.31 -9.07
C PHE A 142 1.96 -22.83 -8.80
N ASN A 143 1.62 -24.02 -9.28
CA ASN A 143 0.37 -24.67 -8.90
C ASN A 143 0.41 -25.16 -7.44
N GLU A 144 1.55 -25.71 -6.99
CA GLU A 144 1.74 -26.12 -5.59
C GLU A 144 1.68 -24.92 -4.65
N LEU A 145 2.28 -23.77 -5.03
CA LEU A 145 2.16 -22.52 -4.28
C LEU A 145 0.71 -22.07 -4.10
N ARG A 146 -0.17 -22.37 -5.04
CA ARG A 146 -1.59 -22.00 -4.94
C ARG A 146 -2.38 -22.94 -4.02
N THR A 147 -2.02 -24.22 -3.97
CA THR A 147 -2.76 -25.27 -3.25
C THR A 147 -2.23 -25.55 -1.85
N ASN A 148 -0.94 -25.29 -1.61
CA ASN A 148 -0.28 -25.55 -0.33
C ASN A 148 0.06 -24.23 0.39
N GLU A 149 -0.74 -23.89 1.40
CA GLU A 149 -0.60 -22.63 2.15
C GLU A 149 0.77 -22.53 2.86
N THR A 150 1.31 -23.63 3.37
CA THR A 150 2.63 -23.64 4.02
C THR A 150 3.74 -23.27 3.04
N LEU A 151 3.70 -23.85 1.83
CA LEU A 151 4.67 -23.52 0.78
C LEU A 151 4.51 -22.06 0.31
N HIS A 152 3.28 -21.60 0.19
CA HIS A 152 2.96 -20.21 -0.17
C HIS A 152 3.55 -19.22 0.85
N VAL A 153 3.29 -19.43 2.14
CA VAL A 153 3.84 -18.62 3.23
C VAL A 153 5.36 -18.69 3.23
N GLY A 154 5.94 -19.87 3.04
CA GLY A 154 7.40 -20.04 2.91
C GLY A 154 7.99 -19.18 1.78
N ALA A 155 7.40 -19.24 0.58
CA ALA A 155 7.83 -18.44 -0.57
C ALA A 155 7.69 -16.93 -0.29
N THR A 156 6.61 -16.51 0.39
CA THR A 156 6.39 -15.13 0.80
C THR A 156 7.47 -14.65 1.76
N VAL A 157 7.81 -15.44 2.76
CA VAL A 157 8.90 -15.12 3.72
C VAL A 157 10.25 -15.00 3.01
N VAL A 158 10.55 -15.91 2.07
CA VAL A 158 11.77 -15.82 1.25
C VAL A 158 11.80 -14.54 0.42
N MET A 159 10.68 -14.15 -0.19
CA MET A 159 10.58 -12.91 -0.94
C MET A 159 10.81 -11.67 -0.05
N ILE A 160 10.21 -11.63 1.14
CA ILE A 160 10.45 -10.54 2.11
C ILE A 160 11.92 -10.49 2.50
N ALA A 161 12.54 -11.64 2.82
CA ALA A 161 13.96 -11.72 3.16
C ALA A 161 14.87 -11.20 2.03
N PHE A 162 14.57 -11.55 0.79
CA PHE A 162 15.25 -11.06 -0.40
C PHE A 162 15.16 -9.53 -0.51
N LEU A 163 13.95 -8.97 -0.32
CA LEU A 163 13.75 -7.51 -0.35
C LEU A 163 14.42 -6.78 0.82
N ILE A 164 14.49 -7.40 2.01
CA ILE A 164 15.28 -6.87 3.13
C ILE A 164 16.74 -6.70 2.71
N VAL A 165 17.35 -7.71 2.08
CA VAL A 165 18.73 -7.65 1.62
C VAL A 165 18.92 -6.54 0.58
N ILE A 166 18.03 -6.44 -0.40
CA ILE A 166 18.07 -5.38 -1.42
C ILE A 166 18.01 -3.98 -0.77
N ASN A 167 17.11 -3.78 0.19
CA ASN A 167 16.96 -2.50 0.88
C ASN A 167 18.18 -2.15 1.77
N ILE A 168 18.83 -3.14 2.36
CA ILE A 168 20.06 -2.92 3.14
C ILE A 168 21.21 -2.49 2.21
N VAL A 169 21.37 -3.18 1.07
CA VAL A 169 22.38 -2.83 0.06
C VAL A 169 22.10 -1.45 -0.56
N GLY A 170 20.86 -0.98 -0.47
CA GLY A 170 20.48 0.35 -0.95
C GLY A 170 20.31 0.42 -2.47
N ILE A 171 19.96 -0.71 -3.08
CA ILE A 171 19.56 -0.72 -4.50
C ILE A 171 18.23 0.02 -4.59
N GLN A 172 18.29 1.28 -4.95
CA GLN A 172 17.10 2.08 -5.21
C GLN A 172 16.65 1.81 -6.63
N GLU A 173 15.38 1.45 -6.78
CA GLU A 173 14.75 1.44 -8.10
C GLU A 173 14.78 2.84 -8.68
N SER A 174 15.03 2.94 -9.99
CA SER A 174 15.04 4.25 -10.62
C SER A 174 13.62 4.84 -10.60
N SER A 175 13.48 6.14 -10.32
CA SER A 175 12.19 6.83 -10.39
C SER A 175 11.53 6.67 -11.77
N ALA A 176 12.31 6.51 -12.82
CA ALA A 176 11.83 6.28 -14.18
C ALA A 176 11.20 4.88 -14.33
N LEU A 177 11.80 3.84 -13.73
CA LEU A 177 11.24 2.50 -13.76
C LEU A 177 9.92 2.45 -12.97
N ASN A 178 9.89 3.03 -11.78
CA ASN A 178 8.65 3.11 -10.97
C ASN A 178 7.56 3.87 -11.71
N LEU A 179 7.89 4.97 -12.38
CA LEU A 179 6.93 5.72 -13.20
C LEU A 179 6.42 4.88 -14.37
N ALA A 180 7.31 4.20 -15.10
CA ALA A 180 6.93 3.36 -16.23
C ALA A 180 6.00 2.22 -15.79
N LEU A 181 6.32 1.52 -14.70
CA LEU A 181 5.51 0.42 -14.17
C LEU A 181 4.17 0.92 -13.64
N ALA A 182 4.14 2.03 -12.91
CA ALA A 182 2.90 2.62 -12.42
C ALA A 182 1.97 3.08 -13.57
N LEU A 183 2.54 3.67 -14.63
CA LEU A 183 1.75 4.05 -15.81
C LEU A 183 1.28 2.84 -16.61
N THR A 184 2.10 1.80 -16.73
CA THR A 184 1.72 0.54 -17.38
C THR A 184 0.58 -0.13 -16.64
N ASP A 185 0.65 -0.17 -15.31
CA ASP A 185 -0.42 -0.70 -14.44
C ASP A 185 -1.71 0.12 -14.62
N LEU A 186 -1.63 1.44 -14.53
CA LEU A 186 -2.76 2.34 -14.72
C LEU A 186 -3.44 2.12 -16.07
N VAL A 187 -2.67 2.11 -17.16
CA VAL A 187 -3.20 1.87 -18.52
C VAL A 187 -3.84 0.49 -18.61
N THR A 188 -3.24 -0.53 -18.03
CA THR A 188 -3.79 -1.89 -18.02
C THR A 188 -5.11 -1.95 -17.25
N GLN A 189 -5.18 -1.36 -16.05
CA GLN A 189 -6.41 -1.33 -15.25
C GLN A 189 -7.53 -0.56 -15.97
N PHE A 190 -7.21 0.57 -16.60
CA PHE A 190 -8.18 1.32 -17.43
C PHE A 190 -8.63 0.50 -18.64
N ALA A 191 -7.71 -0.17 -19.33
CA ALA A 191 -8.06 -1.04 -20.44
C ALA A 191 -8.95 -2.20 -20.00
N LEU A 192 -8.66 -2.85 -18.88
CA LEU A 192 -9.49 -3.90 -18.32
C LEU A 192 -10.90 -3.38 -17.95
N VAL A 193 -11.01 -2.19 -17.37
CA VAL A 193 -12.29 -1.57 -17.06
C VAL A 193 -13.06 -1.28 -18.35
N ILE A 194 -12.44 -0.64 -19.32
CA ILE A 194 -13.10 -0.28 -20.60
C ILE A 194 -13.56 -1.55 -21.32
N LEU A 195 -12.67 -2.52 -21.53
CA LEU A 195 -13.01 -3.79 -22.17
C LEU A 195 -14.05 -4.57 -21.37
N GLY A 196 -13.94 -4.54 -20.04
CA GLY A 196 -14.91 -5.17 -19.15
C GLY A 196 -16.30 -4.56 -19.24
N ILE A 197 -16.40 -3.23 -19.34
CA ILE A 197 -17.70 -2.54 -19.56
C ILE A 197 -18.34 -2.98 -20.87
N PHE A 198 -17.55 -3.07 -21.96
CA PHE A 198 -18.10 -3.41 -23.27
C PHE A 198 -18.43 -4.91 -23.43
N PHE A 199 -17.65 -5.80 -22.82
CA PHE A 199 -17.75 -7.23 -23.11
C PHE A 199 -18.25 -8.08 -21.96
N LEU A 200 -18.09 -7.65 -20.70
CA LEU A 200 -18.38 -8.47 -19.53
C LEU A 200 -19.49 -7.90 -18.65
N LEU A 201 -19.71 -6.58 -18.67
CA LEU A 201 -20.68 -5.93 -17.80
C LEU A 201 -22.11 -6.32 -18.18
N ASN A 202 -22.83 -6.89 -17.22
CA ASN A 202 -24.27 -7.14 -17.31
C ASN A 202 -24.94 -6.54 -16.09
N ILE A 203 -25.59 -5.41 -16.29
CA ILE A 203 -26.26 -4.65 -15.21
C ILE A 203 -27.37 -5.48 -14.56
N GLY A 204 -28.11 -6.31 -15.34
CA GLY A 204 -29.12 -7.20 -14.79
C GLY A 204 -28.56 -8.18 -13.77
N VAL A 205 -27.38 -8.78 -14.06
CA VAL A 205 -26.66 -9.67 -13.14
C VAL A 205 -26.18 -8.90 -11.91
N VAL A 206 -25.65 -7.69 -12.08
CA VAL A 206 -25.19 -6.88 -10.93
C VAL A 206 -26.35 -6.54 -9.99
N ILE A 207 -27.50 -6.17 -10.53
CA ILE A 207 -28.70 -5.87 -9.72
C ILE A 207 -29.22 -7.14 -9.02
N SER A 208 -29.24 -8.29 -9.70
CA SER A 208 -29.67 -9.55 -9.09
C SER A 208 -28.77 -10.06 -7.96
N ASN A 209 -27.51 -9.61 -7.91
CA ASN A 209 -26.58 -9.92 -6.83
C ASN A 209 -26.90 -9.18 -5.51
N ILE A 210 -27.78 -8.16 -5.54
CA ILE A 210 -28.03 -7.29 -4.39
C ILE A 210 -29.13 -7.91 -3.52
N HIS A 211 -28.74 -8.38 -2.36
CA HIS A 211 -29.65 -8.95 -1.35
C HIS A 211 -29.54 -8.16 -0.05
N TRP A 212 -30.17 -6.99 -0.01
CA TRP A 212 -30.09 -6.03 1.10
C TRP A 212 -30.38 -6.65 2.47
N GLY A 213 -29.43 -6.55 3.42
CA GLY A 213 -29.57 -7.01 4.78
C GLY A 213 -29.57 -8.54 4.97
N VAL A 214 -29.54 -9.30 3.88
CA VAL A 214 -29.50 -10.77 3.85
C VAL A 214 -28.11 -11.26 3.46
N ALA A 215 -27.62 -10.81 2.32
CA ALA A 215 -26.31 -11.19 1.79
C ALA A 215 -25.61 -9.99 1.12
N PRO A 216 -24.76 -9.28 1.84
CA PRO A 216 -24.35 -9.46 3.24
C PRO A 216 -25.42 -9.01 4.24
N ASN A 217 -25.32 -9.52 5.50
CA ASN A 217 -26.03 -8.89 6.61
C ASN A 217 -25.41 -7.51 6.93
N TRP A 218 -26.14 -6.65 7.63
CA TRP A 218 -25.69 -5.27 7.91
C TRP A 218 -24.35 -5.18 8.66
N GLY A 219 -24.10 -6.12 9.59
CA GLY A 219 -22.82 -6.16 10.33
C GLY A 219 -21.65 -6.45 9.41
N SER A 220 -21.76 -7.45 8.51
CA SER A 220 -20.75 -7.78 7.52
C SER A 220 -20.56 -6.66 6.49
N PHE A 221 -21.65 -5.99 6.09
CA PHE A 221 -21.57 -4.86 5.18
C PHE A 221 -20.79 -3.68 5.79
N LEU A 222 -21.10 -3.30 7.03
CA LEU A 222 -20.36 -2.23 7.72
C LEU A 222 -18.88 -2.61 7.91
N ALA A 223 -18.58 -3.85 8.31
CA ALA A 223 -17.21 -4.34 8.40
C ALA A 223 -16.50 -4.30 7.03
N SER A 224 -17.21 -4.59 5.94
CA SER A 224 -16.64 -4.57 4.59
C SER A 224 -16.16 -3.18 4.16
N ILE A 225 -16.78 -2.10 4.64
CA ILE A 225 -16.33 -0.71 4.36
C ILE A 225 -14.96 -0.47 4.98
N SER A 226 -14.76 -0.94 6.22
CA SER A 226 -13.44 -0.84 6.89
C SER A 226 -12.37 -1.67 6.16
N ILE A 227 -12.73 -2.87 5.71
CA ILE A 227 -11.84 -3.74 4.91
C ILE A 227 -11.55 -3.10 3.54
N ALA A 228 -12.56 -2.50 2.90
CA ALA A 228 -12.42 -1.80 1.64
C ALA A 228 -11.45 -0.60 1.71
N MET A 229 -11.24 0.00 2.91
CA MET A 229 -10.22 1.04 3.11
C MET A 229 -8.81 0.56 2.78
N VAL A 230 -8.55 -0.74 2.84
CA VAL A 230 -7.27 -1.35 2.43
C VAL A 230 -6.95 -1.07 0.96
N THR A 231 -7.97 -0.96 0.10
CA THR A 231 -7.82 -0.59 -1.33
C THR A 231 -7.18 0.79 -1.51
N TYR A 232 -7.31 1.67 -0.53
CA TYR A 232 -6.93 3.07 -0.60
C TYR A 232 -5.70 3.42 0.26
N THR A 233 -5.04 2.42 0.84
CA THR A 233 -3.79 2.61 1.58
C THR A 233 -2.64 2.88 0.63
N GLY A 234 -1.65 3.66 1.09
CA GLY A 234 -0.47 4.04 0.30
C GLY A 234 -0.41 5.53 -0.05
N ILE A 235 -1.50 6.30 0.14
CA ILE A 235 -1.50 7.76 -0.12
C ILE A 235 -0.50 8.49 0.78
N GLU A 236 -0.23 7.98 1.96
CA GLU A 236 0.78 8.49 2.90
C GLU A 236 2.21 8.48 2.31
N THR A 237 2.46 7.71 1.26
CA THR A 237 3.74 7.71 0.54
C THR A 237 4.11 9.09 0.02
N ILE A 238 3.12 9.89 -0.44
CA ILE A 238 3.34 11.29 -0.85
C ILE A 238 3.94 12.11 0.29
N SER A 239 3.41 11.92 1.50
CA SER A 239 3.88 12.65 2.68
C SER A 239 5.31 12.27 3.06
N ASN A 240 5.67 10.99 2.97
CA ASN A 240 7.01 10.51 3.27
C ASN A 240 8.07 10.98 2.24
N LEU A 241 7.64 11.26 1.01
CA LEU A 241 8.49 11.77 -0.07
C LEU A 241 8.50 13.30 -0.17
N SER A 242 7.78 13.99 0.72
CA SER A 242 7.59 15.45 0.66
C SER A 242 8.87 16.26 0.79
N GLU A 243 9.87 15.77 1.55
CA GLU A 243 11.18 16.44 1.68
C GLU A 243 11.95 16.45 0.35
N GLU A 244 11.73 15.44 -0.48
CA GLU A 244 12.36 15.29 -1.80
C GLU A 244 11.55 15.98 -2.92
N ALA A 245 10.37 16.52 -2.63
CA ALA A 245 9.52 17.22 -3.58
C ALA A 245 10.11 18.58 -3.97
N LYS A 246 10.16 18.89 -5.29
CA LYS A 246 10.68 20.17 -5.81
C LYS A 246 9.90 21.37 -5.28
N ASN A 247 8.58 21.32 -5.35
CA ASN A 247 7.64 22.33 -4.90
C ASN A 247 6.48 21.67 -4.16
N PRO A 248 6.62 21.30 -2.86
CA PRO A 248 5.62 20.52 -2.13
C PRO A 248 4.21 21.10 -2.24
N GLY A 249 4.05 22.43 -2.05
CA GLY A 249 2.75 23.10 -2.11
C GLY A 249 2.02 23.03 -3.47
N ARG A 250 2.72 22.66 -4.57
CA ARG A 250 2.10 22.49 -5.90
C ARG A 250 2.15 21.03 -6.38
N SER A 251 3.28 20.38 -6.16
CA SER A 251 3.50 19.01 -6.68
C SER A 251 2.69 17.97 -5.91
N VAL A 252 2.56 18.12 -4.58
CA VAL A 252 1.81 17.20 -3.72
C VAL A 252 0.32 17.21 -4.05
N PRO A 253 -0.40 18.35 -4.04
CA PRO A 253 -1.83 18.35 -4.38
C PRO A 253 -2.10 17.79 -5.78
N ARG A 254 -1.29 18.16 -6.79
CA ARG A 254 -1.47 17.66 -8.16
C ARG A 254 -1.32 16.14 -8.27
N ALA A 255 -0.31 15.58 -7.60
CA ALA A 255 -0.13 14.14 -7.55
C ALA A 255 -1.30 13.46 -6.82
N THR A 256 -1.74 14.00 -5.70
CA THR A 256 -2.88 13.49 -4.91
C THR A 256 -4.18 13.47 -5.72
N TYR A 257 -4.53 14.57 -6.41
CA TYR A 257 -5.72 14.60 -7.26
C TYR A 257 -5.67 13.56 -8.37
N ALA A 258 -4.51 13.39 -9.02
CA ALA A 258 -4.35 12.38 -10.05
C ALA A 258 -4.53 10.95 -9.50
N VAL A 259 -3.99 10.65 -8.31
CA VAL A 259 -4.19 9.36 -7.64
C VAL A 259 -5.66 9.14 -7.28
N ILE A 260 -6.34 10.16 -6.71
CA ILE A 260 -7.77 10.06 -6.36
C ILE A 260 -8.60 9.66 -7.59
N VAL A 261 -8.44 10.39 -8.69
CA VAL A 261 -9.22 10.12 -9.92
C VAL A 261 -8.95 8.73 -10.48
N ALA A 262 -7.67 8.34 -10.57
CA ALA A 262 -7.27 7.06 -11.11
C ALA A 262 -7.82 5.89 -10.28
N VAL A 263 -7.63 5.95 -8.96
CA VAL A 263 -8.01 4.84 -8.06
C VAL A 263 -9.52 4.72 -7.92
N LEU A 264 -10.25 5.85 -7.80
CA LEU A 264 -11.73 5.82 -7.72
C LEU A 264 -12.36 5.27 -8.99
N PHE A 265 -11.82 5.59 -10.17
CA PHE A 265 -12.30 5.04 -11.43
C PHE A 265 -12.20 3.51 -11.43
N VAL A 266 -11.05 2.96 -11.09
CA VAL A 266 -10.85 1.51 -11.04
C VAL A 266 -11.72 0.87 -9.96
N ALA A 267 -11.77 1.45 -8.76
CA ALA A 267 -12.55 0.93 -7.64
C ALA A 267 -14.07 0.99 -7.85
N ALA A 268 -14.57 1.87 -8.72
CA ALA A 268 -15.99 1.92 -9.08
C ALA A 268 -16.36 0.82 -10.07
N PHE A 269 -15.55 0.62 -11.09
CA PHE A 269 -15.94 -0.23 -12.23
C PHE A 269 -15.44 -1.66 -12.14
N LEU A 270 -14.20 -1.89 -11.69
CA LEU A 270 -13.62 -3.23 -11.70
C LEU A 270 -14.40 -4.22 -10.81
N PRO A 271 -14.87 -3.87 -9.59
CA PRO A 271 -15.69 -4.74 -8.76
C PRO A 271 -17.04 -5.06 -9.41
N THR A 272 -17.63 -4.06 -10.08
CA THR A 272 -18.93 -4.20 -10.78
C THR A 272 -18.81 -5.20 -11.94
N ILE A 273 -17.73 -5.10 -12.72
CA ILE A 273 -17.40 -6.06 -13.77
C ILE A 273 -17.14 -7.44 -13.16
N GLY A 274 -16.39 -7.49 -12.05
CA GLY A 274 -16.08 -8.73 -11.35
C GLY A 274 -17.34 -9.49 -10.92
N LEU A 275 -18.35 -8.80 -10.38
CA LEU A 275 -19.63 -9.41 -10.00
C LEU A 275 -20.52 -9.77 -11.20
N SER A 276 -20.31 -9.17 -12.38
CA SER A 276 -20.94 -9.63 -13.61
C SER A 276 -20.34 -10.93 -14.13
N VAL A 277 -19.04 -11.14 -13.88
CA VAL A 277 -18.34 -12.38 -14.27
C VAL A 277 -18.63 -13.50 -13.28
N PHE A 278 -18.58 -13.18 -11.97
CA PHE A 278 -18.76 -14.07 -10.84
C PHE A 278 -19.93 -13.61 -9.97
N PRO A 279 -21.19 -13.92 -10.39
CA PRO A 279 -22.37 -13.52 -9.66
C PRO A 279 -22.43 -14.18 -8.26
N VAL A 280 -23.17 -13.54 -7.38
CA VAL A 280 -23.51 -14.11 -6.07
C VAL A 280 -24.54 -15.22 -6.29
N HIS A 281 -24.26 -16.38 -5.72
CA HIS A 281 -25.13 -17.54 -5.79
C HIS A 281 -25.23 -18.23 -4.44
N LEU A 282 -26.27 -19.04 -4.27
CA LEU A 282 -26.49 -19.82 -3.05
C LEU A 282 -25.75 -21.16 -3.18
N ASP A 283 -24.82 -21.43 -2.26
CA ASP A 283 -24.12 -22.70 -2.14
C ASP A 283 -24.26 -23.24 -0.71
N HIS A 284 -24.76 -24.46 -0.56
CA HIS A 284 -25.03 -25.10 0.72
C HIS A 284 -25.75 -24.19 1.75
N GLY A 285 -26.70 -23.35 1.28
CA GLY A 285 -27.48 -22.43 2.13
C GLY A 285 -26.78 -21.13 2.49
N MET A 286 -25.57 -20.87 1.96
CA MET A 286 -24.82 -19.62 2.11
C MET A 286 -24.67 -18.91 0.78
N TYR A 287 -24.80 -17.58 0.79
CA TYR A 287 -24.48 -16.76 -0.37
C TYR A 287 -22.98 -16.61 -0.51
N ILE A 288 -22.44 -16.96 -1.68
CA ILE A 288 -21.02 -16.85 -2.02
C ILE A 288 -20.83 -16.24 -3.41
N THR A 289 -19.61 -15.82 -3.70
CA THR A 289 -19.14 -15.45 -5.05
C THR A 289 -17.74 -16.03 -5.25
N ASP A 290 -17.42 -16.44 -6.46
CA ASP A 290 -16.09 -16.97 -6.77
C ASP A 290 -14.97 -15.93 -6.57
N LEU A 291 -15.30 -14.64 -6.63
CA LEU A 291 -14.36 -13.57 -6.23
C LEU A 291 -13.94 -13.66 -4.77
N ALA A 292 -14.82 -14.17 -3.90
CA ALA A 292 -14.58 -14.29 -2.46
C ALA A 292 -14.01 -15.66 -2.05
N THR A 293 -14.06 -16.63 -2.94
CA THR A 293 -13.64 -18.02 -2.70
C THR A 293 -12.47 -18.43 -3.58
N GLN A 294 -12.74 -18.83 -4.82
CA GLN A 294 -11.74 -19.35 -5.75
C GLN A 294 -10.70 -18.30 -6.16
N TYR A 295 -11.12 -17.06 -6.38
CA TYR A 295 -10.27 -15.94 -6.83
C TYR A 295 -10.03 -14.89 -5.74
N LYS A 296 -10.19 -15.26 -4.46
CA LYS A 296 -9.95 -14.34 -3.34
C LYS A 296 -8.53 -13.78 -3.34
N ALA A 297 -7.56 -14.61 -3.72
CA ALA A 297 -6.14 -14.27 -3.72
C ALA A 297 -5.63 -13.65 -5.04
N ASP A 298 -6.40 -13.79 -6.13
CA ASP A 298 -6.04 -13.29 -7.46
C ASP A 298 -7.27 -12.74 -8.24
N PRO A 299 -8.06 -11.81 -7.64
CA PRO A 299 -9.37 -11.43 -8.16
C PRO A 299 -9.31 -10.81 -9.55
N VAL A 300 -8.29 -10.02 -9.88
CA VAL A 300 -8.15 -9.41 -11.20
C VAL A 300 -7.82 -10.47 -12.26
N ALA A 301 -6.99 -11.45 -11.93
CA ALA A 301 -6.73 -12.58 -12.83
C ALA A 301 -8.01 -13.40 -13.08
N GLY A 302 -8.83 -13.59 -12.04
CA GLY A 302 -10.15 -14.21 -12.19
C GLY A 302 -11.05 -13.43 -13.17
N ILE A 303 -11.17 -12.11 -13.02
CA ILE A 303 -11.98 -11.27 -13.91
C ILE A 303 -11.54 -11.40 -15.37
N VAL A 304 -10.22 -11.45 -15.61
CA VAL A 304 -9.66 -11.59 -16.97
C VAL A 304 -10.06 -12.91 -17.62
N LEU A 305 -10.27 -13.98 -16.85
CA LEU A 305 -10.80 -15.24 -17.39
C LEU A 305 -12.23 -15.09 -17.94
N GLY A 306 -12.98 -14.11 -17.49
CA GLY A 306 -14.30 -13.77 -18.05
C GLY A 306 -14.23 -13.45 -19.54
N PHE A 307 -13.10 -12.95 -20.06
CA PHE A 307 -12.90 -12.73 -21.49
C PHE A 307 -12.91 -14.01 -22.34
N ASN A 308 -12.85 -15.19 -21.75
CA ASN A 308 -13.08 -16.46 -22.47
C ASN A 308 -14.44 -16.49 -23.18
N ARG A 309 -15.42 -15.75 -22.68
CA ARG A 309 -16.74 -15.60 -23.32
C ARG A 309 -16.67 -14.88 -24.68
N VAL A 310 -15.61 -14.12 -24.90
CA VAL A 310 -15.38 -13.33 -26.12
C VAL A 310 -14.32 -14.01 -27.00
N SER A 311 -13.17 -14.33 -26.42
CA SER A 311 -12.05 -14.97 -27.10
C SER A 311 -11.11 -15.65 -26.10
N ALA A 312 -10.89 -16.95 -26.29
CA ALA A 312 -9.93 -17.70 -25.48
C ALA A 312 -8.50 -17.16 -25.62
N THR A 313 -8.13 -16.70 -26.81
CA THR A 313 -6.80 -16.12 -27.08
C THR A 313 -6.64 -14.80 -26.32
N LEU A 314 -7.68 -13.94 -26.28
CA LEU A 314 -7.64 -12.69 -25.52
C LEU A 314 -7.50 -12.96 -24.02
N ALA A 315 -8.31 -13.86 -23.47
CA ALA A 315 -8.25 -14.24 -22.05
C ALA A 315 -6.89 -14.84 -21.67
N PHE A 316 -6.31 -15.64 -22.55
CA PHE A 316 -5.00 -16.23 -22.34
C PHE A 316 -3.89 -15.17 -22.23
N TRP A 317 -3.76 -14.28 -23.23
CA TRP A 317 -2.70 -13.27 -23.23
C TRP A 317 -2.91 -12.20 -22.15
N ALA A 318 -4.17 -11.79 -21.93
CA ALA A 318 -4.50 -10.86 -20.87
C ALA A 318 -4.23 -11.47 -19.48
N GLY A 319 -4.48 -12.77 -19.29
CA GLY A 319 -4.14 -13.48 -18.05
C GLY A 319 -2.65 -13.50 -17.76
N ILE A 320 -1.81 -13.84 -18.75
CA ILE A 320 -0.35 -13.80 -18.65
C ILE A 320 0.12 -12.37 -18.31
N TRP A 321 -0.38 -11.38 -19.06
CA TRP A 321 -0.02 -9.98 -18.86
C TRP A 321 -0.35 -9.51 -17.46
N VAL A 322 -1.58 -9.74 -16.99
CA VAL A 322 -2.03 -9.35 -15.66
C VAL A 322 -1.26 -10.09 -14.56
N GLY A 323 -0.95 -11.37 -14.76
CA GLY A 323 -0.14 -12.13 -13.81
C GLY A 323 1.26 -11.53 -13.61
N ILE A 324 1.97 -11.20 -14.70
CA ILE A 324 3.28 -10.54 -14.64
C ILE A 324 3.17 -9.16 -14.00
N LEU A 325 2.21 -8.37 -14.45
CA LEU A 325 2.05 -6.99 -13.98
C LEU A 325 1.68 -6.94 -12.51
N ALA A 326 0.71 -7.76 -12.07
CA ALA A 326 0.32 -7.85 -10.67
C ALA A 326 1.48 -8.29 -9.78
N PHE A 327 2.25 -9.32 -10.18
CA PHE A 327 3.44 -9.73 -9.45
C PHE A 327 4.43 -8.57 -9.30
N THR A 328 4.75 -7.88 -10.39
CA THR A 328 5.75 -6.80 -10.38
C THR A 328 5.29 -5.59 -9.57
N ILE A 329 4.04 -5.15 -9.72
CA ILE A 329 3.53 -3.98 -8.99
C ILE A 329 3.39 -4.28 -7.49
N LEU A 330 3.00 -5.49 -7.11
CA LEU A 330 2.93 -5.92 -5.71
C LEU A 330 4.33 -6.08 -5.09
N LEU A 331 5.33 -6.51 -5.87
CA LEU A 331 6.72 -6.52 -5.45
C LEU A 331 7.22 -5.09 -5.15
N ILE A 332 6.87 -4.12 -6.01
CA ILE A 332 7.18 -2.71 -5.80
C ILE A 332 6.47 -2.16 -4.56
N ALA A 333 5.19 -2.51 -4.35
CA ALA A 333 4.45 -2.10 -3.15
C ALA A 333 5.08 -2.66 -1.87
N THR A 334 5.53 -3.92 -1.89
CA THR A 334 6.28 -4.53 -0.78
C THR A 334 7.57 -3.76 -0.50
N ASN A 335 8.32 -3.42 -1.54
CA ASN A 335 9.54 -2.63 -1.45
C ASN A 335 9.26 -1.22 -0.90
N ALA A 336 8.21 -0.56 -1.38
CA ALA A 336 7.77 0.75 -0.89
C ALA A 336 7.40 0.72 0.60
N GLY A 337 6.76 -0.35 1.07
CA GLY A 337 6.49 -0.60 2.49
C GLY A 337 7.78 -0.64 3.33
N LEU A 338 8.80 -1.39 2.89
CA LEU A 338 10.11 -1.46 3.57
C LEU A 338 10.83 -0.10 3.58
N ILE A 339 10.75 0.67 2.50
CA ILE A 339 11.28 2.03 2.43
C ILE A 339 10.52 2.94 3.41
N GLY A 340 9.18 2.85 3.45
CA GLY A 340 8.33 3.59 4.39
C GLY A 340 8.70 3.32 5.84
N ILE A 341 8.83 2.05 6.21
CA ILE A 341 9.32 1.60 7.53
C ILE A 341 10.65 2.25 7.87
N SER A 342 11.61 2.18 6.96
CA SER A 342 12.97 2.66 7.21
C SER A 342 13.03 4.17 7.44
N ARG A 343 12.30 4.94 6.66
CA ARG A 343 12.23 6.41 6.77
C ARG A 343 11.46 6.85 8.01
N LEU A 344 10.31 6.24 8.28
CA LEU A 344 9.50 6.58 9.44
C LEU A 344 10.22 6.25 10.75
N SER A 345 10.79 5.03 10.88
CA SER A 345 11.53 4.64 12.08
C SER A 345 12.78 5.49 12.30
N TYR A 346 13.49 5.85 11.23
CA TYR A 346 14.62 6.79 11.31
C TYR A 346 14.16 8.18 11.82
N SER A 347 13.05 8.70 11.32
CA SER A 347 12.44 9.96 11.76
C SER A 347 12.03 9.92 13.23
N LEU A 348 11.35 8.84 13.65
CA LEU A 348 10.94 8.64 15.05
C LEU A 348 12.14 8.52 16.00
N ALA A 349 13.21 7.81 15.59
CA ALA A 349 14.42 7.70 16.37
C ALA A 349 15.18 9.04 16.44
N GLY A 350 15.17 9.83 15.38
CA GLY A 350 15.69 11.21 15.36
C GLY A 350 14.92 12.17 16.27
N ALA A 351 13.65 11.89 16.51
CA ALA A 351 12.76 12.61 17.44
C ALA A 351 12.81 12.03 18.87
N GLU A 352 13.73 11.11 19.18
CA GLU A 352 13.89 10.42 20.47
C GLU A 352 12.66 9.58 20.91
N MET A 353 11.78 9.26 19.96
CA MET A 353 10.59 8.41 20.16
C MET A 353 10.89 6.92 20.04
N LEU A 354 11.96 6.54 19.34
CA LEU A 354 12.49 5.18 19.25
C LEU A 354 13.95 5.15 19.72
N PRO A 355 14.43 3.98 20.16
CA PRO A 355 15.85 3.82 20.54
C PRO A 355 16.78 4.26 19.41
N ARG A 356 17.89 4.92 19.75
CA ARG A 356 18.86 5.47 18.78
C ARG A 356 19.40 4.43 17.78
N ARG A 357 19.33 3.14 18.09
CA ARG A 357 19.71 2.04 17.18
C ARG A 357 18.89 2.05 15.88
N PHE A 358 17.64 2.51 15.91
CA PHE A 358 16.78 2.62 14.73
C PHE A 358 17.22 3.76 13.78
N ALA A 359 18.01 4.72 14.26
CA ALA A 359 18.64 5.74 13.45
C ALA A 359 20.05 5.35 12.97
N SER A 360 20.54 4.13 13.28
CA SER A 360 21.87 3.69 12.87
C SER A 360 21.91 3.38 11.38
N LEU A 361 22.89 3.96 10.68
CA LEU A 361 23.12 3.72 9.26
C LEU A 361 24.17 2.65 9.04
N HIS A 362 23.96 1.82 8.03
CA HIS A 362 24.95 0.81 7.62
C HIS A 362 26.28 1.49 7.24
N PRO A 363 27.46 1.01 7.72
CA PRO A 363 28.74 1.67 7.49
C PRO A 363 29.04 1.91 6.01
N LYS A 364 28.79 0.93 5.16
CA LYS A 364 29.06 0.96 3.71
C LYS A 364 27.91 1.58 2.91
N TYR A 365 26.67 1.12 3.13
CA TYR A 365 25.54 1.43 2.27
C TYR A 365 24.73 2.66 2.71
N LYS A 366 24.96 3.16 3.95
CA LYS A 366 24.29 4.34 4.51
C LYS A 366 22.76 4.22 4.61
N THR A 367 22.24 3.02 4.64
CA THR A 367 20.82 2.68 4.83
C THR A 367 20.52 2.40 6.31
N PRO A 368 19.30 2.65 6.83
CA PRO A 368 18.91 2.35 8.21
C PRO A 368 18.64 0.84 8.38
N TYR A 369 19.69 0.04 8.27
CA TYR A 369 19.65 -1.43 8.18
C TYR A 369 18.95 -2.09 9.36
N PHE A 370 19.14 -1.56 10.58
CA PHE A 370 18.54 -2.14 11.78
C PHE A 370 17.00 -2.07 11.73
N SER A 371 16.44 -0.94 11.30
CA SER A 371 15.01 -0.76 11.10
C SER A 371 14.46 -1.71 10.04
N ILE A 372 15.15 -1.82 8.91
CA ILE A 372 14.74 -2.69 7.80
C ILE A 372 14.69 -4.15 8.25
N ILE A 373 15.70 -4.62 9.00
CA ILE A 373 15.73 -6.00 9.50
C ILE A 373 14.61 -6.23 10.51
N VAL A 374 14.51 -5.40 11.56
CA VAL A 374 13.55 -5.62 12.63
C VAL A 374 12.12 -5.64 12.12
N PHE A 375 11.72 -4.59 11.41
CA PHE A 375 10.33 -4.49 10.92
C PHE A 375 10.06 -5.40 9.73
N GLY A 376 11.05 -5.69 8.88
CA GLY A 376 10.90 -6.68 7.82
C GLY A 376 10.71 -8.10 8.37
N VAL A 377 11.45 -8.47 9.41
CA VAL A 377 11.25 -9.75 10.11
C VAL A 377 9.87 -9.79 10.79
N LEU A 378 9.44 -8.71 11.44
CA LEU A 378 8.10 -8.63 12.03
C LEU A 378 7.01 -8.76 10.97
N SER A 379 7.20 -8.20 9.76
CA SER A 379 6.29 -8.40 8.64
C SER A 379 6.24 -9.87 8.18
N ALA A 380 7.38 -10.53 8.09
CA ALA A 380 7.43 -11.96 7.77
C ALA A 380 6.78 -12.82 8.86
N MET A 381 6.96 -12.45 10.14
CA MET A 381 6.28 -13.12 11.26
C MET A 381 4.77 -12.92 11.22
N LEU A 382 4.26 -11.77 10.79
CA LEU A 382 2.83 -11.54 10.62
C LEU A 382 2.22 -12.47 9.58
N VAL A 383 2.93 -12.73 8.47
CA VAL A 383 2.51 -13.75 7.47
C VAL A 383 2.51 -15.15 8.08
N ALA A 384 3.58 -15.52 8.78
CA ALA A 384 3.71 -16.83 9.39
C ALA A 384 2.73 -17.06 10.55
N ALA A 385 2.32 -16.01 11.26
CA ALA A 385 1.39 -16.09 12.39
C ALA A 385 0.04 -16.69 12.00
N GLY A 386 -0.44 -16.44 10.78
CA GLY A 386 -1.67 -17.06 10.27
C GLY A 386 -1.65 -18.58 10.30
N LEU A 387 -0.52 -19.20 9.92
CA LEU A 387 -0.35 -20.65 10.00
C LEU A 387 -0.29 -21.13 11.47
N LEU A 388 0.42 -20.41 12.33
CA LEU A 388 0.62 -20.82 13.73
C LEU A 388 -0.66 -20.80 14.57
N ILE A 389 -1.54 -19.82 14.31
CA ILE A 389 -2.83 -19.71 15.04
C ILE A 389 -3.99 -20.39 14.33
N HIS A 390 -3.72 -21.17 13.27
CA HIS A 390 -4.75 -21.82 12.44
C HIS A 390 -5.83 -20.85 11.91
N ALA A 391 -5.49 -19.56 11.80
CA ALA A 391 -6.35 -18.57 11.17
C ALA A 391 -6.08 -18.55 9.66
N LYS A 392 -7.08 -18.12 8.88
CA LYS A 392 -6.85 -17.84 7.45
C LYS A 392 -5.86 -16.67 7.33
N VAL A 393 -4.68 -16.92 6.76
CA VAL A 393 -3.57 -15.95 6.67
C VAL A 393 -4.05 -14.63 6.07
N ILE A 394 -4.82 -14.68 4.98
CA ILE A 394 -5.38 -13.49 4.31
C ILE A 394 -6.27 -12.68 5.25
N ASP A 395 -7.15 -13.33 6.00
CA ASP A 395 -8.11 -12.65 6.86
C ASP A 395 -7.41 -11.95 8.04
N LEU A 396 -6.41 -12.60 8.63
CA LEU A 396 -5.58 -12.01 9.68
C LEU A 396 -4.84 -10.75 9.18
N MET A 397 -4.13 -10.88 8.07
CA MET A 397 -3.36 -9.75 7.50
C MET A 397 -4.28 -8.59 7.12
N SER A 398 -5.44 -8.88 6.52
CA SER A 398 -6.41 -7.86 6.12
C SER A 398 -7.03 -7.15 7.32
N ALA A 399 -7.32 -7.86 8.41
CA ALA A 399 -7.84 -7.27 9.64
C ALA A 399 -6.81 -6.33 10.29
N VAL A 400 -5.55 -6.78 10.41
CA VAL A 400 -4.45 -5.96 10.96
C VAL A 400 -4.24 -4.72 10.11
N TYR A 401 -4.23 -4.88 8.78
CA TYR A 401 -4.05 -3.78 7.85
C TYR A 401 -5.18 -2.76 7.90
N SER A 402 -6.43 -3.24 7.86
CA SER A 402 -7.63 -2.39 7.95
C SER A 402 -7.64 -1.57 9.24
N LEU A 403 -7.35 -2.21 10.39
CA LEU A 403 -7.27 -1.53 11.67
C LEU A 403 -6.20 -0.43 11.68
N ALA A 404 -4.98 -0.77 11.24
CA ALA A 404 -3.87 0.17 11.22
C ALA A 404 -4.13 1.35 10.27
N ALA A 405 -4.64 1.07 9.06
CA ALA A 405 -4.97 2.09 8.08
C ALA A 405 -6.06 3.05 8.57
N THR A 406 -7.16 2.51 9.10
CA THR A 406 -8.28 3.31 9.61
C THR A 406 -7.81 4.23 10.75
N PHE A 407 -7.03 3.71 11.69
CA PHE A 407 -6.49 4.51 12.79
C PHE A 407 -5.53 5.60 12.30
N ALA A 408 -4.63 5.28 11.35
CA ALA A 408 -3.70 6.25 10.78
C ALA A 408 -4.45 7.38 10.04
N PHE A 409 -5.50 7.03 9.30
CA PHE A 409 -6.32 8.00 8.57
C PHE A 409 -7.12 8.89 9.51
N CYS A 410 -7.80 8.32 10.52
CA CYS A 410 -8.49 9.10 11.56
C CYS A 410 -7.52 10.07 12.27
N SER A 411 -6.32 9.61 12.59
CA SER A 411 -5.29 10.44 13.23
C SER A 411 -4.83 11.58 12.34
N ALA A 412 -4.69 11.35 11.04
CA ALA A 412 -4.36 12.39 10.07
C ALA A 412 -5.46 13.46 9.99
N HIS A 413 -6.73 13.04 9.89
CA HIS A 413 -7.89 13.94 9.90
C HIS A 413 -7.90 14.83 11.15
N LEU A 414 -7.86 14.22 12.34
CA LEU A 414 -7.88 14.95 13.61
C LEU A 414 -6.70 15.92 13.75
N SER A 415 -5.53 15.53 13.23
CA SER A 415 -4.34 16.36 13.28
C SER A 415 -4.45 17.58 12.37
N VAL A 416 -4.89 17.39 11.13
CA VAL A 416 -5.03 18.49 10.16
C VAL A 416 -6.14 19.46 10.57
N MET A 417 -7.27 18.96 11.10
CA MET A 417 -8.35 19.81 11.61
C MET A 417 -7.93 20.69 12.81
N ARG A 418 -6.89 20.30 13.53
CA ARG A 418 -6.38 21.05 14.70
C ARG A 418 -5.23 21.99 14.35
N LEU A 419 -4.52 21.80 13.25
CA LEU A 419 -3.43 22.66 12.77
C LEU A 419 -3.92 23.96 12.17
#